data_87b9a3a384090451224a1607ba62dac4
#
_entry.id   87b9a3a384090451224a1607ba62dac4
#
_cell.length_a   1.000
_cell.length_b   1.000
_cell.length_c   1.000
_cell.angle_alpha   90.00
_cell.angle_beta   90.00
_cell.angle_gamma   90.00
#
_symmetry.space_group_name_H-M   'P 1'
#
loop_
_entity.id
_entity.type
_entity.pdbx_description
1 polymer ?
#
loop_
_entity_poly.entity_id
_entity_poly.type
_entity_poly.pdbx_seq_one_letter_code
_entity_poly.pdbx_strand_id
1 'polypeptide(L)'
;MTISNNVPITPELVAAHGLKPDEYQRILELVGREPTFTELGIFSAMWNEHCSYKSSKKWLRTLPTKGDVVIQGPGENAGVVDIGDGDCVVFKMESHNHPSYIEPYQGAATGVGGILRDVFTMGARPVAAMNALRFGDPGHPKTRHLVAGVVSGIGGYGNSFGVPTVGGEVNFDARYNGNILVNAFAAGIARTDAIFYSKAEGVGLPVVYLGAKTGRDGVGGATMASAEFDDSIEEKRPTVQVGDPFTEKCLLEACLELMASGAVIAIQDMGAAGLTCSAVEMGAKGDLGIELDLDKVPVREEGMSAYEMMLSESQERMLMVLRPEKEKEAEAIFTKWGLDFAIVGKTTDDLRFRVLHQGQEVANLPIKELGDQAPEYDRPWIEPKKPEPLRAGDVPQADVADALLKLLS
;
A
#
# COMPACT_ATOMS: atom_id res chain seq x y z
N MET A 1 19.35 18.84 -8.22
CA MET A 1 20.56 18.52 -7.41
C MET A 1 20.47 17.05 -7.07
N THR A 2 21.45 16.24 -7.45
CA THR A 2 21.48 14.82 -7.07
C THR A 2 21.67 14.76 -5.56
N ILE A 3 20.74 14.18 -4.83
CA ILE A 3 20.86 13.99 -3.38
C ILE A 3 21.99 12.99 -3.16
N SER A 4 23.09 13.46 -2.55
CA SER A 4 24.24 12.63 -2.21
C SER A 4 23.90 11.67 -1.07
N ASN A 5 24.32 10.42 -1.15
CA ASN A 5 24.18 9.47 -0.03
C ASN A 5 25.04 9.82 1.19
N ASN A 6 25.91 10.85 1.07
CA ASN A 6 26.80 11.36 2.12
C ASN A 6 26.19 12.53 2.90
N VAL A 7 24.89 12.61 3.06
CA VAL A 7 24.23 13.58 3.93
C VAL A 7 24.47 13.18 5.40
N PRO A 8 25.01 14.07 6.26
CA PRO A 8 25.16 13.75 7.67
C PRO A 8 23.81 13.49 8.34
N ILE A 9 23.73 12.42 9.10
CA ILE A 9 22.50 12.06 9.82
C ILE A 9 22.45 12.83 11.15
N THR A 10 21.65 13.90 11.19
CA THR A 10 21.45 14.69 12.40
C THR A 10 20.14 14.30 13.11
N PRO A 11 20.00 14.60 14.42
CA PRO A 11 18.74 14.35 15.14
C PRO A 11 17.52 15.02 14.48
N GLU A 12 17.69 16.20 13.90
CA GLU A 12 16.64 16.92 13.18
C GLU A 12 16.24 16.17 11.90
N LEU A 13 17.21 15.61 11.17
CA LEU A 13 16.96 14.82 9.98
C LEU A 13 16.22 13.52 10.34
N VAL A 14 16.61 12.85 11.43
CA VAL A 14 15.92 11.66 11.94
C VAL A 14 14.47 11.98 12.29
N ALA A 15 14.23 13.08 13.01
CA ALA A 15 12.88 13.53 13.36
C ALA A 15 12.06 13.90 12.11
N ALA A 16 12.67 14.55 11.11
CA ALA A 16 12.02 14.86 9.82
C ALA A 16 11.61 13.61 9.03
N HIS A 17 12.26 12.47 9.29
CA HIS A 17 11.89 11.16 8.75
C HIS A 17 10.82 10.44 9.60
N GLY A 18 10.22 11.09 10.61
CA GLY A 18 9.18 10.52 11.46
C GLY A 18 9.68 9.43 12.43
N LEU A 19 11.00 9.32 12.60
CA LEU A 19 11.63 8.37 13.51
C LEU A 19 11.85 9.00 14.89
N LYS A 20 11.52 8.25 15.94
CA LYS A 20 11.78 8.67 17.32
C LYS A 20 13.21 8.35 17.74
N PRO A 21 13.74 9.01 18.77
CA PRO A 21 15.10 8.74 19.25
C PRO A 21 15.35 7.29 19.67
N ASP A 22 14.39 6.63 20.28
CA ASP A 22 14.45 5.22 20.66
C ASP A 22 14.42 4.29 19.43
N GLU A 23 13.62 4.61 18.43
CA GLU A 23 13.59 3.91 17.14
C GLU A 23 14.94 4.06 16.41
N TYR A 24 15.51 5.26 16.38
CA TYR A 24 16.81 5.48 15.78
C TYR A 24 17.95 4.76 16.52
N GLN A 25 17.93 4.75 17.85
CA GLN A 25 18.89 3.98 18.65
C GLN A 25 18.83 2.47 18.29
N ARG A 26 17.63 1.93 18.11
CA ARG A 26 17.46 0.55 17.66
C ARG A 26 17.99 0.31 16.25
N ILE A 27 17.83 1.27 15.33
CA ILE A 27 18.43 1.20 13.99
C ILE A 27 19.95 1.09 14.09
N LEU A 28 20.60 1.94 14.91
CA LEU A 28 22.05 1.89 15.14
C LEU A 28 22.51 0.51 15.64
N GLU A 29 21.75 -0.09 16.56
CA GLU A 29 22.04 -1.43 17.08
C GLU A 29 21.91 -2.52 16.02
N LEU A 30 20.87 -2.47 15.18
CA LEU A 30 20.63 -3.44 14.11
C LEU A 30 21.64 -3.35 12.98
N VAL A 31 22.01 -2.13 12.59
CA VAL A 31 22.94 -1.89 11.47
C VAL A 31 24.41 -1.96 11.93
N GLY A 32 24.69 -1.72 13.23
CA GLY A 32 26.03 -1.70 13.81
C GLY A 32 26.90 -0.48 13.39
N ARG A 33 26.29 0.49 12.75
CA ARG A 33 26.91 1.74 12.29
C ARG A 33 25.84 2.82 12.08
N GLU A 34 26.27 4.05 11.78
CA GLU A 34 25.35 5.07 11.26
C GLU A 34 24.78 4.63 9.91
N PRO A 35 23.44 4.73 9.69
CA PRO A 35 22.83 4.42 8.40
C PRO A 35 23.22 5.47 7.35
N THR A 36 23.25 5.08 6.08
CA THR A 36 23.32 6.03 4.96
C THR A 36 21.99 6.82 4.88
N PHE A 37 21.96 7.91 4.10
CA PHE A 37 20.74 8.67 3.88
C PHE A 37 19.64 7.83 3.24
N THR A 38 20.00 6.96 2.28
CA THR A 38 19.05 6.03 1.66
C THR A 38 18.53 4.99 2.67
N GLU A 39 19.40 4.45 3.52
CA GLU A 39 19.00 3.50 4.57
C GLU A 39 18.08 4.15 5.62
N LEU A 40 18.34 5.42 6.00
CA LEU A 40 17.46 6.17 6.89
C LEU A 40 16.05 6.30 6.28
N GLY A 41 15.96 6.61 4.99
CA GLY A 41 14.69 6.66 4.26
C GLY A 41 13.98 5.30 4.22
N ILE A 42 14.71 4.23 3.97
CA ILE A 42 14.18 2.86 3.99
C ILE A 42 13.58 2.51 5.36
N PHE A 43 14.29 2.79 6.46
CA PHE A 43 13.75 2.58 7.81
C PHE A 43 12.54 3.47 8.09
N SER A 44 12.59 4.75 7.70
CA SER A 44 11.45 5.67 7.83
C SER A 44 10.19 5.13 7.16
N ALA A 45 10.33 4.57 5.96
CA ALA A 45 9.24 3.97 5.22
C ALA A 45 8.73 2.67 5.86
N MET A 46 9.64 1.75 6.23
CA MET A 46 9.25 0.46 6.79
C MET A 46 8.73 0.54 8.24
N TRP A 47 9.20 1.52 9.02
CA TRP A 47 8.87 1.65 10.44
C TRP A 47 7.88 2.77 10.77
N ASN A 48 7.24 3.37 9.77
CA ASN A 48 6.09 4.25 10.02
C ASN A 48 4.85 3.45 10.46
N GLU A 49 3.81 4.13 10.92
CA GLU A 49 2.56 3.46 11.35
C GLU A 49 1.87 2.74 10.20
N HIS A 50 1.92 3.31 8.98
CA HIS A 50 1.24 2.76 7.81
C HIS A 50 1.77 1.37 7.42
N CYS A 51 3.11 1.19 7.33
CA CYS A 51 3.71 -0.08 6.95
C CYS A 51 3.86 -1.07 8.11
N SER A 52 4.21 -0.58 9.32
CA SER A 52 4.54 -1.46 10.45
C SER A 52 3.38 -1.78 11.38
N TYR A 53 2.31 -0.97 11.35
CA TYR A 53 1.21 -1.05 12.33
C TYR A 53 1.68 -0.96 13.79
N LYS A 54 2.78 -0.24 14.05
CA LYS A 54 3.48 -0.24 15.34
C LYS A 54 2.61 0.14 16.55
N SER A 55 1.56 0.92 16.37
CA SER A 55 0.62 1.29 17.44
C SER A 55 -0.67 0.47 17.43
N SER A 56 -1.02 -0.16 16.32
CA SER A 56 -2.30 -0.86 16.12
C SER A 56 -2.18 -2.39 16.11
N LYS A 57 -1.01 -2.94 15.79
CA LYS A 57 -0.76 -4.38 15.62
C LYS A 57 -1.19 -5.22 16.84
N LYS A 58 -0.98 -4.70 18.07
CA LYS A 58 -1.46 -5.33 19.31
C LYS A 58 -2.97 -5.60 19.28
N TRP A 59 -3.74 -4.62 18.81
CA TRP A 59 -5.20 -4.68 18.77
C TRP A 59 -5.70 -5.48 17.57
N LEU A 60 -5.07 -5.35 16.41
CA LEU A 60 -5.39 -6.14 15.23
C LEU A 60 -5.32 -7.64 15.49
N ARG A 61 -4.35 -8.08 16.29
CA ARG A 61 -4.22 -9.50 16.70
C ARG A 61 -5.39 -10.04 17.54
N THR A 62 -6.24 -9.16 18.09
CA THR A 62 -7.42 -9.56 18.87
C THR A 62 -8.64 -9.83 18.00
N LEU A 63 -8.62 -9.43 16.73
CA LEU A 63 -9.72 -9.63 15.80
C LEU A 63 -9.81 -11.10 15.37
N PRO A 64 -11.03 -11.65 15.16
CA PRO A 64 -11.20 -13.01 14.70
C PRO A 64 -10.80 -13.11 13.21
N THR A 65 -9.70 -13.82 12.94
CA THR A 65 -9.12 -13.95 11.59
C THR A 65 -8.99 -15.39 11.15
N LYS A 66 -9.57 -16.34 11.91
CA LYS A 66 -9.53 -17.78 11.65
C LYS A 66 -10.94 -18.33 11.55
N GLY A 67 -11.13 -19.32 10.70
CA GLY A 67 -12.40 -20.04 10.49
C GLY A 67 -12.26 -21.06 9.39
N ASP A 68 -13.21 -21.98 9.27
CA ASP A 68 -13.17 -23.11 8.33
C ASP A 68 -13.12 -22.67 6.86
N VAL A 69 -13.67 -21.48 6.56
CA VAL A 69 -13.69 -20.92 5.20
C VAL A 69 -12.50 -19.99 4.90
N VAL A 70 -11.64 -19.72 5.88
CA VAL A 70 -10.50 -18.80 5.70
C VAL A 70 -9.34 -19.57 5.07
N ILE A 71 -9.03 -19.25 3.82
CA ILE A 71 -7.85 -19.79 3.11
C ILE A 71 -6.62 -18.94 3.49
N GLN A 72 -6.75 -17.60 3.41
CA GLN A 72 -5.68 -16.66 3.76
C GLN A 72 -6.23 -15.59 4.69
N GLY A 73 -5.67 -15.52 5.90
CA GLY A 73 -5.86 -14.44 6.86
C GLY A 73 -4.84 -13.30 6.66
N PRO A 74 -4.65 -12.42 7.68
CA PRO A 74 -3.66 -11.34 7.61
C PRO A 74 -2.24 -11.85 7.35
N GLY A 75 -1.44 -11.05 6.61
CA GLY A 75 -0.03 -11.35 6.30
C GLY A 75 0.29 -11.43 4.81
N GLU A 76 -0.72 -11.37 3.94
CA GLU A 76 -0.58 -11.25 2.49
C GLU A 76 -1.34 -10.01 1.97
N ASN A 77 -1.28 -9.75 0.67
CA ASN A 77 -1.86 -8.56 0.05
C ASN A 77 -3.37 -8.46 0.25
N ALA A 78 -4.08 -9.60 0.26
CA ALA A 78 -5.52 -9.64 0.44
C ALA A 78 -5.94 -10.86 1.28
N GLY A 79 -7.14 -10.80 1.87
CA GLY A 79 -7.80 -11.92 2.50
C GLY A 79 -8.43 -12.84 1.45
N VAL A 80 -8.45 -14.15 1.74
CA VAL A 80 -9.05 -15.16 0.85
C VAL A 80 -9.99 -16.05 1.64
N VAL A 81 -11.24 -16.18 1.16
CA VAL A 81 -12.25 -17.04 1.76
C VAL A 81 -12.83 -18.00 0.73
N ASP A 82 -12.98 -19.26 1.13
CA ASP A 82 -13.64 -20.30 0.34
C ASP A 82 -15.14 -20.02 0.25
N ILE A 83 -15.71 -20.12 -0.95
CA ILE A 83 -17.15 -19.98 -1.21
C ILE A 83 -17.77 -21.27 -1.76
N GLY A 84 -17.03 -22.38 -1.77
CA GLY A 84 -17.45 -23.68 -2.26
C GLY A 84 -17.11 -23.91 -3.73
N ASP A 85 -17.29 -25.14 -4.19
CA ASP A 85 -17.07 -25.58 -5.56
C ASP A 85 -15.67 -25.36 -6.13
N GLY A 86 -14.68 -25.15 -5.24
CA GLY A 86 -13.28 -24.83 -5.58
C GLY A 86 -13.08 -23.35 -5.97
N ASP A 87 -14.04 -22.48 -5.71
CA ASP A 87 -13.95 -21.05 -5.90
C ASP A 87 -13.70 -20.32 -4.58
N CYS A 88 -13.04 -19.16 -4.64
CA CYS A 88 -12.80 -18.31 -3.49
C CYS A 88 -12.98 -16.83 -3.85
N VAL A 89 -13.29 -16.04 -2.83
CA VAL A 89 -13.29 -14.58 -2.89
C VAL A 89 -11.99 -14.06 -2.31
N VAL A 90 -11.29 -13.26 -3.08
CA VAL A 90 -10.12 -12.49 -2.66
C VAL A 90 -10.57 -11.05 -2.46
N PHE A 91 -10.30 -10.47 -1.29
CA PHE A 91 -10.79 -9.13 -0.96
C PHE A 91 -9.80 -8.33 -0.12
N LYS A 92 -9.85 -7.02 -0.31
CA LYS A 92 -9.07 -6.04 0.45
C LYS A 92 -9.93 -4.82 0.77
N MET A 93 -9.70 -4.23 1.93
CA MET A 93 -10.22 -2.91 2.29
C MET A 93 -9.09 -2.08 2.86
N GLU A 94 -8.96 -0.86 2.38
CA GLU A 94 -7.93 0.07 2.83
C GLU A 94 -8.44 1.50 2.84
N SER A 95 -7.88 2.34 3.72
CA SER A 95 -8.18 3.76 3.79
C SER A 95 -7.11 4.58 3.03
N HIS A 96 -7.57 5.62 2.31
CA HIS A 96 -6.69 6.55 1.59
C HIS A 96 -7.08 8.00 1.90
N ASN A 97 -7.05 8.34 3.20
CA ASN A 97 -7.66 9.57 3.73
C ASN A 97 -6.83 10.82 3.44
N HIS A 98 -5.56 10.87 3.88
CA HIS A 98 -4.67 12.02 3.72
C HIS A 98 -4.50 12.43 2.25
N PRO A 99 -4.14 11.52 1.34
CA PRO A 99 -4.05 11.86 -0.08
C PRO A 99 -5.36 12.41 -0.64
N SER A 100 -6.51 11.84 -0.25
CA SER A 100 -7.83 12.27 -0.72
C SER A 100 -8.25 13.62 -0.14
N TYR A 101 -7.75 14.02 1.01
CA TYR A 101 -8.00 15.36 1.54
C TYR A 101 -7.17 16.43 0.81
N ILE A 102 -5.94 16.11 0.44
CA ILE A 102 -5.00 17.01 -0.24
C ILE A 102 -5.35 17.15 -1.73
N GLU A 103 -5.52 16.03 -2.42
CA GLU A 103 -5.86 15.92 -3.84
C GLU A 103 -7.02 14.92 -4.00
N PRO A 104 -8.27 15.36 -3.84
CA PRO A 104 -9.39 14.43 -3.69
C PRO A 104 -9.62 13.52 -4.89
N TYR A 105 -9.33 13.97 -6.12
CA TYR A 105 -9.42 13.12 -7.30
C TYR A 105 -8.31 12.06 -7.30
N GLN A 106 -7.05 12.48 -7.25
CA GLN A 106 -5.91 11.55 -7.33
C GLN A 106 -5.80 10.65 -6.10
N GLY A 107 -6.02 11.20 -4.90
CA GLY A 107 -6.00 10.42 -3.68
C GLY A 107 -7.06 9.31 -3.67
N ALA A 108 -8.28 9.58 -4.09
CA ALA A 108 -9.33 8.58 -4.17
C ALA A 108 -9.11 7.59 -5.33
N ALA A 109 -8.61 8.05 -6.47
CA ALA A 109 -8.26 7.22 -7.62
C ALA A 109 -7.19 6.18 -7.25
N THR A 110 -6.09 6.64 -6.64
CA THR A 110 -4.98 5.75 -6.22
C THR A 110 -5.36 4.84 -5.06
N GLY A 111 -6.28 5.27 -4.19
CA GLY A 111 -6.87 4.41 -3.16
C GLY A 111 -7.64 3.22 -3.75
N VAL A 112 -8.42 3.44 -4.82
CA VAL A 112 -9.08 2.35 -5.56
C VAL A 112 -8.07 1.49 -6.29
N GLY A 113 -7.11 2.10 -7.01
CA GLY A 113 -6.07 1.37 -7.74
C GLY A 113 -5.27 0.43 -6.85
N GLY A 114 -4.80 0.91 -5.69
CA GLY A 114 -4.01 0.11 -4.76
C GLY A 114 -4.70 -1.19 -4.34
N ILE A 115 -5.98 -1.12 -3.94
CA ILE A 115 -6.72 -2.32 -3.53
C ILE A 115 -7.10 -3.25 -4.69
N LEU A 116 -7.27 -2.72 -5.90
CA LEU A 116 -7.44 -3.56 -7.09
C LEU A 116 -6.16 -4.35 -7.37
N ARG A 117 -4.98 -3.71 -7.23
CA ARG A 117 -3.67 -4.38 -7.34
C ARG A 117 -3.51 -5.50 -6.31
N ASP A 118 -3.81 -5.23 -5.04
CA ASP A 118 -3.77 -6.24 -3.98
C ASP A 118 -4.58 -7.49 -4.33
N VAL A 119 -5.78 -7.30 -4.88
CA VAL A 119 -6.65 -8.41 -5.26
C VAL A 119 -6.05 -9.23 -6.41
N PHE A 120 -5.57 -8.58 -7.49
CA PHE A 120 -5.01 -9.36 -8.60
C PHE A 120 -3.58 -9.86 -8.34
N THR A 121 -2.85 -9.27 -7.40
CA THR A 121 -1.59 -9.83 -6.89
C THR A 121 -1.77 -11.24 -6.33
N MET A 122 -2.93 -11.52 -5.73
CA MET A 122 -3.29 -12.86 -5.26
C MET A 122 -3.83 -13.80 -6.37
N GLY A 123 -3.84 -13.38 -7.63
CA GLY A 123 -4.30 -14.18 -8.77
C GLY A 123 -5.79 -14.02 -9.08
N ALA A 124 -6.53 -13.19 -8.37
CA ALA A 124 -7.95 -12.99 -8.58
C ALA A 124 -8.24 -11.84 -9.54
N ARG A 125 -9.19 -12.00 -10.43
CA ARG A 125 -9.72 -10.89 -11.23
C ARG A 125 -10.69 -10.06 -10.38
N PRO A 126 -10.43 -8.76 -10.14
CA PRO A 126 -11.38 -7.88 -9.47
C PRO A 126 -12.69 -7.78 -10.25
N VAL A 127 -13.82 -7.92 -9.56
CA VAL A 127 -15.17 -7.91 -10.15
C VAL A 127 -16.13 -6.94 -9.47
N ALA A 128 -15.78 -6.46 -8.28
CA ALA A 128 -16.62 -5.56 -7.50
C ALA A 128 -15.77 -4.57 -6.70
N ALA A 129 -16.21 -3.32 -6.64
CA ALA A 129 -15.70 -2.30 -5.75
C ALA A 129 -16.82 -1.75 -4.86
N MET A 130 -16.50 -1.33 -3.66
CA MET A 130 -17.37 -0.62 -2.73
C MET A 130 -16.56 0.45 -2.00
N ASN A 131 -17.26 1.42 -1.39
CA ASN A 131 -16.58 2.47 -0.63
C ASN A 131 -17.38 2.81 0.64
N ALA A 132 -16.66 3.14 1.71
CA ALA A 132 -17.25 3.72 2.92
C ALA A 132 -16.66 5.12 3.12
N LEU A 133 -17.44 6.14 2.82
CA LEU A 133 -17.01 7.53 2.76
C LEU A 133 -17.56 8.33 3.93
N ARG A 134 -16.73 9.17 4.53
CA ARG A 134 -17.11 10.09 5.60
C ARG A 134 -16.63 11.49 5.25
N PHE A 135 -17.56 12.43 5.17
CA PHE A 135 -17.26 13.82 4.86
C PHE A 135 -17.72 14.74 6.00
N GLY A 136 -17.20 15.95 6.01
CA GLY A 136 -17.62 17.00 6.93
C GLY A 136 -19.06 17.46 6.72
N ASP A 137 -19.50 18.43 7.53
CA ASP A 137 -20.82 19.06 7.39
C ASP A 137 -21.06 19.52 5.95
N PRO A 138 -22.22 19.26 5.34
CA PRO A 138 -22.52 19.70 3.99
C PRO A 138 -22.39 21.21 3.74
N GLY A 139 -22.57 22.03 4.77
CA GLY A 139 -22.37 23.48 4.73
C GLY A 139 -20.92 23.94 4.90
N HIS A 140 -19.99 23.04 5.22
CA HIS A 140 -18.58 23.41 5.37
C HIS A 140 -17.95 23.73 4.00
N PRO A 141 -17.14 24.81 3.88
CA PRO A 141 -16.64 25.31 2.60
C PRO A 141 -15.90 24.29 1.72
N LYS A 142 -15.16 23.34 2.33
CA LYS A 142 -14.38 22.32 1.60
C LYS A 142 -15.20 21.08 1.21
N THR A 143 -16.33 20.78 1.90
CA THR A 143 -17.02 19.50 1.74
C THR A 143 -17.46 19.24 0.31
N ARG A 144 -18.05 20.23 -0.37
CA ARG A 144 -18.49 20.07 -1.77
C ARG A 144 -17.33 19.72 -2.71
N HIS A 145 -16.17 20.37 -2.55
CA HIS A 145 -14.97 20.10 -3.34
C HIS A 145 -14.44 18.69 -3.09
N LEU A 146 -14.35 18.29 -1.81
CA LEU A 146 -13.87 16.97 -1.41
C LEU A 146 -14.78 15.86 -1.94
N VAL A 147 -16.10 15.99 -1.77
CA VAL A 147 -17.09 15.01 -2.30
C VAL A 147 -16.95 14.88 -3.83
N ALA A 148 -16.96 16.00 -4.55
CA ALA A 148 -16.88 15.99 -6.01
C ALA A 148 -15.58 15.32 -6.51
N GLY A 149 -14.45 15.68 -5.92
CA GLY A 149 -13.14 15.10 -6.28
C GLY A 149 -13.05 13.61 -5.96
N VAL A 150 -13.41 13.21 -4.74
CA VAL A 150 -13.37 11.80 -4.30
C VAL A 150 -14.26 10.93 -5.19
N VAL A 151 -15.52 11.32 -5.38
CA VAL A 151 -16.47 10.53 -6.21
C VAL A 151 -15.99 10.45 -7.66
N SER A 152 -15.46 11.54 -8.21
CA SER A 152 -14.91 11.54 -9.57
C SER A 152 -13.65 10.69 -9.70
N GLY A 153 -12.77 10.68 -8.69
CA GLY A 153 -11.57 9.85 -8.66
C GLY A 153 -11.91 8.35 -8.61
N ILE A 154 -12.80 7.96 -7.70
CA ILE A 154 -13.30 6.57 -7.60
C ILE A 154 -13.93 6.13 -8.92
N GLY A 155 -14.87 6.94 -9.47
CA GLY A 155 -15.58 6.60 -10.70
C GLY A 155 -14.66 6.59 -11.92
N GLY A 156 -13.74 7.55 -12.03
CA GLY A 156 -12.78 7.63 -13.13
C GLY A 156 -11.85 6.42 -13.19
N TYR A 157 -11.32 6.02 -12.04
CA TYR A 157 -10.44 4.84 -11.96
C TYR A 157 -11.21 3.55 -12.24
N GLY A 158 -12.32 3.32 -11.53
CA GLY A 158 -13.12 2.10 -11.68
C GLY A 158 -13.68 1.91 -13.08
N ASN A 159 -14.14 2.99 -13.75
CA ASN A 159 -14.66 2.94 -15.10
C ASN A 159 -13.57 2.59 -16.13
N SER A 160 -12.38 3.18 -16.03
CA SER A 160 -11.27 2.89 -16.95
C SER A 160 -10.69 1.50 -16.72
N PHE A 161 -10.56 1.07 -15.47
CA PHE A 161 -10.13 -0.27 -15.12
C PHE A 161 -11.18 -1.34 -15.49
N GLY A 162 -12.47 -0.99 -15.43
CA GLY A 162 -13.59 -1.86 -15.78
C GLY A 162 -14.15 -2.67 -14.62
N VAL A 163 -14.11 -2.14 -13.39
CA VAL A 163 -14.72 -2.72 -12.20
C VAL A 163 -15.86 -1.84 -11.69
N PRO A 164 -17.10 -2.36 -11.58
CA PRO A 164 -18.24 -1.58 -11.12
C PRO A 164 -18.18 -1.34 -9.61
N THR A 165 -18.59 -0.14 -9.18
CA THR A 165 -18.97 0.10 -7.78
C THR A 165 -20.36 -0.45 -7.55
N VAL A 166 -20.46 -1.53 -6.77
CA VAL A 166 -21.70 -2.29 -6.57
C VAL A 166 -22.44 -1.93 -5.28
N GLY A 167 -21.82 -1.15 -4.41
CA GLY A 167 -22.41 -0.73 -3.13
C GLY A 167 -21.50 0.22 -2.38
N GLY A 168 -21.87 0.48 -1.13
CA GLY A 168 -21.11 1.34 -0.23
C GLY A 168 -22.01 2.24 0.58
N GLU A 169 -21.39 3.20 1.28
CA GLU A 169 -22.08 4.17 2.09
C GLU A 169 -21.39 5.54 2.11
N VAL A 170 -22.17 6.58 2.25
CA VAL A 170 -21.67 7.96 2.40
C VAL A 170 -22.37 8.59 3.60
N ASN A 171 -21.59 9.14 4.54
CA ASN A 171 -22.11 9.82 5.71
C ASN A 171 -21.44 11.17 5.89
N PHE A 172 -22.19 12.12 6.48
CA PHE A 172 -21.75 13.48 6.76
C PHE A 172 -21.82 13.76 8.26
N ASP A 173 -20.72 14.29 8.81
CA ASP A 173 -20.67 14.70 10.22
C ASP A 173 -19.60 15.79 10.37
N ALA A 174 -19.88 16.84 11.13
CA ALA A 174 -18.97 17.97 11.35
C ALA A 174 -17.60 17.57 11.91
N ARG A 175 -17.49 16.42 12.56
CA ARG A 175 -16.22 15.87 13.06
C ARG A 175 -15.23 15.54 11.94
N TYR A 176 -15.71 15.39 10.69
CA TYR A 176 -14.87 15.14 9.52
C TYR A 176 -14.55 16.39 8.70
N ASN A 177 -14.82 17.60 9.21
CA ASN A 177 -14.54 18.85 8.49
C ASN A 177 -13.04 19.02 8.11
N GLY A 178 -12.13 18.56 8.97
CA GLY A 178 -10.68 18.65 8.79
C GLY A 178 -10.01 17.35 8.37
N ASN A 179 -10.74 16.24 8.34
CA ASN A 179 -10.18 14.92 8.06
C ASN A 179 -11.27 13.98 7.55
N ILE A 180 -11.37 13.84 6.25
CA ILE A 180 -12.31 12.91 5.61
C ILE A 180 -11.82 11.46 5.72
N LEU A 181 -12.74 10.50 5.64
CA LEU A 181 -12.41 9.09 5.49
C LEU A 181 -12.81 8.60 4.10
N VAL A 182 -11.84 8.06 3.39
CA VAL A 182 -12.04 7.42 2.09
C VAL A 182 -11.55 5.98 2.23
N ASN A 183 -12.50 5.06 2.48
CA ASN A 183 -12.20 3.65 2.55
C ASN A 183 -12.67 2.98 1.26
N ALA A 184 -11.74 2.33 0.58
CA ALA A 184 -12.00 1.59 -0.63
C ALA A 184 -11.98 0.09 -0.34
N PHE A 185 -12.88 -0.65 -0.95
CA PHE A 185 -12.99 -2.11 -0.89
C PHE A 185 -13.03 -2.67 -2.29
N ALA A 186 -12.27 -3.74 -2.54
CA ALA A 186 -12.34 -4.51 -3.77
C ALA A 186 -12.50 -6.00 -3.47
N ALA A 187 -13.21 -6.69 -4.34
CA ALA A 187 -13.32 -8.15 -4.33
C ALA A 187 -13.11 -8.73 -5.72
N GLY A 188 -12.44 -9.85 -5.76
CA GLY A 188 -12.20 -10.65 -6.97
C GLY A 188 -12.53 -12.12 -6.75
N ILE A 189 -12.64 -12.86 -7.84
CA ILE A 189 -12.88 -14.30 -7.83
C ILE A 189 -11.64 -15.01 -8.37
N ALA A 190 -11.27 -16.11 -7.70
CA ALA A 190 -10.19 -16.99 -8.11
C ALA A 190 -10.56 -18.45 -7.81
N ARG A 191 -9.76 -19.38 -8.33
CA ARG A 191 -9.79 -20.79 -7.92
C ARG A 191 -8.96 -20.97 -6.66
N THR A 192 -9.40 -21.82 -5.75
CA THR A 192 -8.69 -22.10 -4.49
C THR A 192 -7.29 -22.71 -4.68
N ASP A 193 -7.03 -23.32 -5.83
CA ASP A 193 -5.76 -23.92 -6.23
C ASP A 193 -4.87 -22.98 -7.09
N ALA A 194 -5.29 -21.74 -7.30
CA ALA A 194 -4.61 -20.75 -8.15
C ALA A 194 -4.35 -19.42 -7.41
N ILE A 195 -4.05 -19.49 -6.12
CA ILE A 195 -3.70 -18.32 -5.30
C ILE A 195 -2.17 -18.09 -5.34
N PHE A 196 -1.77 -16.86 -5.52
CA PHE A 196 -0.37 -16.43 -5.55
C PHE A 196 -0.01 -15.67 -4.26
N TYR A 197 1.25 -15.75 -3.87
CA TYR A 197 1.77 -15.20 -2.62
C TYR A 197 3.02 -14.36 -2.86
N SER A 198 3.33 -13.50 -1.88
CA SER A 198 4.51 -12.64 -1.93
C SER A 198 5.80 -13.33 -1.48
N LYS A 199 5.74 -14.52 -0.88
CA LYS A 199 6.88 -15.25 -0.36
C LYS A 199 7.86 -15.64 -1.48
N ALA A 200 9.07 -15.05 -1.50
CA ALA A 200 10.13 -15.45 -2.41
C ALA A 200 10.66 -16.86 -2.09
N GLU A 201 10.94 -17.64 -3.12
CA GLU A 201 11.53 -18.97 -2.99
C GLU A 201 12.66 -19.16 -4.01
N GLY A 202 13.72 -19.88 -3.61
CA GLY A 202 14.89 -20.14 -4.44
C GLY A 202 15.96 -19.04 -4.39
N VAL A 203 17.23 -19.45 -4.42
CA VAL A 203 18.39 -18.56 -4.38
C VAL A 203 18.91 -18.30 -5.80
N GLY A 204 19.33 -17.06 -6.09
CA GLY A 204 19.86 -16.65 -7.38
C GLY A 204 18.81 -16.45 -8.47
N LEU A 205 17.53 -16.42 -8.09
CA LEU A 205 16.44 -16.22 -9.02
C LEU A 205 16.24 -14.74 -9.37
N PRO A 206 15.80 -14.42 -10.61
CA PRO A 206 15.60 -13.04 -11.04
C PRO A 206 14.49 -12.36 -10.26
N VAL A 207 14.79 -11.17 -9.74
CA VAL A 207 13.84 -10.21 -9.22
C VAL A 207 13.52 -9.23 -10.34
N VAL A 208 12.26 -9.17 -10.72
CA VAL A 208 11.80 -8.51 -11.94
C VAL A 208 10.83 -7.38 -11.60
N TYR A 209 11.13 -6.21 -12.14
CA TYR A 209 10.28 -5.02 -12.11
C TYR A 209 9.35 -5.00 -13.32
N LEU A 210 8.09 -4.69 -13.12
CA LEU A 210 7.04 -4.79 -14.12
C LEU A 210 6.04 -3.61 -14.00
N GLY A 211 5.58 -3.09 -15.13
CA GLY A 211 4.51 -2.08 -15.16
C GLY A 211 4.96 -0.70 -15.60
N ALA A 212 4.50 0.34 -14.93
CA ALA A 212 4.83 1.74 -15.21
C ALA A 212 6.26 2.10 -14.75
N LYS A 213 6.81 3.18 -15.31
CA LYS A 213 8.14 3.69 -14.90
C LYS A 213 8.07 4.40 -13.54
N THR A 214 9.15 4.28 -12.77
CA THR A 214 9.34 4.98 -11.50
C THR A 214 9.56 6.48 -11.73
N GLY A 215 8.78 7.31 -11.06
CA GLY A 215 8.91 8.77 -11.02
C GLY A 215 9.11 9.27 -9.59
N ARG A 216 9.08 10.61 -9.40
CA ARG A 216 9.22 11.26 -8.07
C ARG A 216 7.90 11.40 -7.32
N ASP A 217 6.79 10.97 -7.91
CA ASP A 217 5.49 11.00 -7.25
C ASP A 217 5.44 10.03 -6.06
N GLY A 218 4.79 10.46 -4.99
CA GLY A 218 4.59 9.67 -3.78
C GLY A 218 5.86 9.46 -2.93
N VAL A 219 6.99 10.10 -3.22
CA VAL A 219 8.19 9.97 -2.37
C VAL A 219 7.89 10.43 -0.94
N GLY A 220 7.96 9.50 0.02
CA GLY A 220 7.59 9.72 1.40
C GLY A 220 6.08 9.72 1.68
N GLY A 221 5.25 9.22 0.77
CA GLY A 221 3.79 9.15 0.91
C GLY A 221 3.34 8.35 2.13
N ALA A 222 3.89 7.17 2.37
CA ALA A 222 3.58 6.35 3.54
C ALA A 222 3.91 7.06 4.87
N THR A 223 5.03 7.79 4.92
CA THR A 223 5.41 8.61 6.09
C THR A 223 4.43 9.77 6.28
N MET A 224 4.04 10.45 5.20
CA MET A 224 3.03 11.51 5.22
C MET A 224 1.66 10.97 5.67
N ALA A 225 1.23 9.81 5.20
CA ALA A 225 -0.02 9.17 5.61
C ALA A 225 -0.05 8.77 7.09
N SER A 226 1.10 8.67 7.74
CA SER A 226 1.24 8.40 9.18
C SER A 226 1.33 9.67 10.04
N ALA A 227 1.39 10.85 9.43
CA ALA A 227 1.49 12.13 10.14
C ALA A 227 0.11 12.61 10.65
N GLU A 228 0.13 13.49 11.66
CA GLU A 228 -1.08 14.19 12.09
C GLU A 228 -1.49 15.26 11.05
N PHE A 229 -2.80 15.53 10.96
CA PHE A 229 -3.32 16.63 10.16
C PHE A 229 -3.00 17.95 10.83
N ASP A 230 -2.31 18.85 10.12
CA ASP A 230 -2.04 20.21 10.53
C ASP A 230 -2.25 21.20 9.36
N ASP A 231 -2.05 22.49 9.61
CA ASP A 231 -2.25 23.53 8.59
C ASP A 231 -1.26 23.45 7.42
N SER A 232 -0.15 22.70 7.56
CA SER A 232 0.86 22.49 6.51
C SER A 232 0.53 21.34 5.55
N ILE A 233 -0.57 20.62 5.76
CA ILE A 233 -0.91 19.42 5.00
C ILE A 233 -1.00 19.67 3.48
N GLU A 234 -1.45 20.86 3.06
CA GLU A 234 -1.55 21.23 1.65
C GLU A 234 -0.18 21.40 0.97
N GLU A 235 0.87 21.71 1.72
CA GLU A 235 2.24 21.79 1.23
C GLU A 235 2.81 20.42 0.86
N LYS A 236 2.19 19.34 1.35
CA LYS A 236 2.56 17.95 1.08
C LYS A 236 1.97 17.40 -0.22
N ARG A 237 1.37 18.25 -1.06
CA ARG A 237 0.78 17.87 -2.35
C ARG A 237 1.72 17.06 -3.27
N PRO A 238 3.04 17.34 -3.35
CA PRO A 238 3.95 16.54 -4.17
C PRO A 238 4.11 15.08 -3.71
N THR A 239 3.73 14.74 -2.45
CA THR A 239 3.77 13.38 -1.92
C THR A 239 2.54 12.55 -2.27
N VAL A 240 1.53 13.14 -2.93
CA VAL A 240 0.35 12.42 -3.40
C VAL A 240 0.69 11.71 -4.72
N GLN A 241 0.33 10.44 -4.78
CA GLN A 241 0.52 9.60 -5.96
C GLN A 241 -0.43 10.03 -7.10
N VAL A 242 -0.03 9.74 -8.34
CA VAL A 242 -0.84 9.93 -9.54
C VAL A 242 -1.17 8.55 -10.13
N GLY A 243 -2.46 8.27 -10.33
CA GLY A 243 -2.93 6.99 -10.85
C GLY A 243 -3.22 7.03 -12.35
N ASP A 244 -2.84 5.96 -13.05
CA ASP A 244 -3.19 5.69 -14.45
C ASP A 244 -4.00 4.38 -14.55
N PRO A 245 -5.33 4.44 -14.51
CA PRO A 245 -6.17 3.25 -14.51
C PRO A 245 -6.10 2.46 -15.82
N PHE A 246 -5.71 3.06 -16.94
CA PHE A 246 -5.51 2.35 -18.19
C PHE A 246 -4.25 1.48 -18.12
N THR A 247 -3.15 2.05 -17.64
CA THR A 247 -1.92 1.27 -17.41
C THR A 247 -2.14 0.16 -16.39
N GLU A 248 -2.91 0.40 -15.33
CA GLU A 248 -3.25 -0.66 -14.36
C GLU A 248 -4.14 -1.75 -14.96
N LYS A 249 -5.04 -1.40 -15.86
CA LYS A 249 -5.82 -2.39 -16.60
C LYS A 249 -4.92 -3.31 -17.45
N CYS A 250 -3.95 -2.73 -18.16
CA CYS A 250 -2.97 -3.51 -18.90
C CYS A 250 -2.12 -4.38 -17.98
N LEU A 251 -1.73 -3.85 -16.80
CA LEU A 251 -0.98 -4.57 -15.79
C LEU A 251 -1.74 -5.78 -15.23
N LEU A 252 -3.02 -5.63 -14.92
CA LEU A 252 -3.90 -6.74 -14.53
C LEU A 252 -3.86 -7.87 -15.56
N GLU A 253 -4.11 -7.53 -16.84
CA GLU A 253 -4.17 -8.55 -17.89
C GLU A 253 -2.81 -9.25 -18.09
N ALA A 254 -1.70 -8.47 -18.07
CA ALA A 254 -0.36 -9.02 -18.17
C ALA A 254 0.00 -9.93 -16.98
N CYS A 255 -0.35 -9.53 -15.75
CA CYS A 255 -0.10 -10.33 -14.56
C CYS A 255 -0.87 -11.63 -14.57
N LEU A 256 -2.17 -11.62 -14.87
CA LEU A 256 -2.98 -12.84 -14.92
C LEU A 256 -2.53 -13.79 -16.05
N GLU A 257 -2.11 -13.25 -17.21
CA GLU A 257 -1.54 -14.04 -18.30
C GLU A 257 -0.22 -14.69 -17.89
N LEU A 258 0.66 -13.93 -17.21
CA LEU A 258 1.94 -14.44 -16.73
C LEU A 258 1.78 -15.49 -15.62
N MET A 259 0.83 -15.29 -14.71
CA MET A 259 0.48 -16.28 -13.69
C MET A 259 0.01 -17.60 -14.30
N ALA A 260 -0.84 -17.52 -15.31
CA ALA A 260 -1.34 -18.70 -16.03
C ALA A 260 -0.23 -19.46 -16.79
N SER A 261 0.86 -18.79 -17.17
CA SER A 261 2.02 -19.42 -17.82
C SER A 261 2.88 -20.28 -16.87
N GLY A 262 2.67 -20.16 -15.55
CA GLY A 262 3.47 -20.81 -14.53
C GLY A 262 4.85 -20.17 -14.30
N ALA A 263 5.08 -18.96 -14.79
CA ALA A 263 6.36 -18.25 -14.65
C ALA A 263 6.60 -17.66 -13.27
N VAL A 264 5.52 -17.32 -12.55
CA VAL A 264 5.57 -16.57 -11.28
C VAL A 264 5.86 -17.51 -10.11
N ILE A 265 6.88 -17.20 -9.33
CA ILE A 265 7.20 -17.84 -8.05
C ILE A 265 6.63 -17.02 -6.90
N ALA A 266 6.89 -15.72 -6.89
CA ALA A 266 6.37 -14.78 -5.92
C ALA A 266 6.02 -13.46 -6.60
N ILE A 267 5.04 -12.75 -6.06
CA ILE A 267 4.57 -11.48 -6.60
C ILE A 267 4.17 -10.55 -5.46
N GLN A 268 4.52 -9.27 -5.59
CA GLN A 268 4.15 -8.21 -4.69
C GLN A 268 3.84 -6.94 -5.49
N ASP A 269 2.83 -6.19 -5.13
CA ASP A 269 2.61 -4.87 -5.69
C ASP A 269 3.59 -3.84 -5.09
N MET A 270 3.80 -2.74 -5.80
CA MET A 270 4.56 -1.60 -5.30
C MET A 270 3.58 -0.50 -4.86
N GLY A 271 2.94 -0.70 -3.71
CA GLY A 271 2.07 0.26 -3.05
C GLY A 271 2.85 1.24 -2.18
N ALA A 272 2.50 1.30 -0.89
CA ALA A 272 3.20 2.12 0.10
C ALA A 272 4.68 1.76 0.16
N ALA A 273 5.55 2.79 0.23
CA ALA A 273 7.00 2.65 0.18
C ALA A 273 7.56 1.94 -1.08
N GLY A 274 6.75 1.73 -2.08
CA GLY A 274 7.13 1.28 -3.42
C GLY A 274 8.08 0.08 -3.47
N LEU A 275 9.22 0.25 -4.14
CA LEU A 275 10.22 -0.80 -4.33
C LEU A 275 10.83 -1.30 -3.01
N THR A 276 10.90 -0.45 -1.98
CA THR A 276 11.41 -0.83 -0.66
C THR A 276 10.53 -1.90 -0.02
N CYS A 277 9.24 -1.61 0.15
CA CYS A 277 8.32 -2.51 0.85
C CYS A 277 8.18 -3.85 0.10
N SER A 278 7.94 -3.79 -1.22
CA SER A 278 7.78 -4.99 -2.03
C SER A 278 9.00 -5.94 -1.95
N ALA A 279 10.21 -5.41 -2.08
CA ALA A 279 11.42 -6.24 -2.02
C ALA A 279 11.67 -6.82 -0.62
N VAL A 280 11.52 -5.98 0.42
CA VAL A 280 11.73 -6.41 1.82
C VAL A 280 10.72 -7.48 2.23
N GLU A 281 9.44 -7.28 1.93
CA GLU A 281 8.40 -8.25 2.28
C GLU A 281 8.60 -9.60 1.58
N MET A 282 8.89 -9.59 0.28
CA MET A 282 9.13 -10.83 -0.47
C MET A 282 10.33 -11.61 0.09
N GLY A 283 11.43 -10.93 0.37
CA GLY A 283 12.63 -11.56 0.91
C GLY A 283 12.46 -12.03 2.35
N ALA A 284 11.91 -11.19 3.24
CA ALA A 284 11.72 -11.52 4.64
C ALA A 284 10.78 -12.72 4.82
N LYS A 285 9.65 -12.77 4.10
CA LYS A 285 8.74 -13.91 4.10
C LYS A 285 9.37 -15.19 3.54
N GLY A 286 10.30 -15.05 2.60
CA GLY A 286 10.99 -16.16 1.96
C GLY A 286 12.19 -16.71 2.73
N ASP A 287 12.61 -16.08 3.83
CA ASP A 287 13.91 -16.34 4.48
C ASP A 287 15.09 -16.18 3.50
N LEU A 288 15.01 -15.18 2.63
CA LEU A 288 16.00 -14.88 1.59
C LEU A 288 16.44 -13.41 1.69
N GLY A 289 17.66 -13.13 1.24
CA GLY A 289 18.08 -11.77 0.92
C GLY A 289 17.59 -11.35 -0.47
N ILE A 290 17.56 -10.04 -0.69
CA ILE A 290 17.28 -9.44 -2.00
C ILE A 290 18.40 -8.45 -2.33
N GLU A 291 18.99 -8.60 -3.51
CA GLU A 291 19.93 -7.64 -4.08
C GLU A 291 19.27 -6.92 -5.26
N LEU A 292 19.21 -5.60 -5.21
CA LEU A 292 18.66 -4.74 -6.27
C LEU A 292 19.77 -3.89 -6.91
N ASP A 293 19.67 -3.70 -8.20
CA ASP A 293 20.51 -2.81 -9.01
C ASP A 293 19.61 -1.70 -9.60
N LEU A 294 19.65 -0.52 -8.98
CA LEU A 294 18.78 0.60 -9.35
C LEU A 294 19.10 1.16 -10.74
N ASP A 295 20.29 0.91 -11.28
CA ASP A 295 20.64 1.34 -12.63
C ASP A 295 19.81 0.61 -13.70
N LYS A 296 19.15 -0.49 -13.34
CA LYS A 296 18.26 -1.28 -14.20
C LYS A 296 16.77 -0.96 -14.01
N VAL A 297 16.43 -0.17 -13.00
CA VAL A 297 15.02 0.21 -12.74
C VAL A 297 14.55 1.20 -13.82
N PRO A 298 13.45 0.91 -14.53
CA PRO A 298 12.87 1.86 -15.46
C PRO A 298 12.43 3.14 -14.75
N VAL A 299 12.99 4.28 -15.13
CA VAL A 299 12.68 5.58 -14.54
C VAL A 299 12.03 6.50 -15.57
N ARG A 300 11.09 7.33 -15.11
CA ARG A 300 10.39 8.33 -15.92
C ARG A 300 11.17 9.64 -16.01
N GLU A 301 12.01 9.91 -15.02
CA GLU A 301 12.75 11.15 -14.87
C GLU A 301 14.24 10.89 -14.76
N GLU A 302 15.03 11.71 -15.45
CA GLU A 302 16.51 11.60 -15.38
C GLU A 302 17.03 12.09 -14.02
N GLY A 303 18.16 11.52 -13.59
CA GLY A 303 18.90 11.96 -12.41
C GLY A 303 18.18 11.69 -11.08
N MET A 304 17.31 10.67 -11.02
CA MET A 304 16.75 10.22 -9.75
C MET A 304 17.86 9.64 -8.87
N SER A 305 17.85 10.03 -7.60
CA SER A 305 18.73 9.46 -6.58
C SER A 305 18.25 8.07 -6.14
N ALA A 306 19.15 7.29 -5.52
CA ALA A 306 18.77 6.02 -4.90
C ALA A 306 17.64 6.18 -3.87
N TYR A 307 17.70 7.23 -3.06
CA TYR A 307 16.66 7.59 -2.10
C TYR A 307 15.29 7.77 -2.77
N GLU A 308 15.22 8.58 -3.84
CA GLU A 308 13.98 8.82 -4.57
C GLU A 308 13.44 7.55 -5.24
N MET A 309 14.30 6.73 -5.84
CA MET A 309 13.89 5.47 -6.49
C MET A 309 13.36 4.44 -5.49
N MET A 310 13.99 4.33 -4.31
CA MET A 310 13.58 3.37 -3.29
C MET A 310 12.27 3.76 -2.59
N LEU A 311 12.00 5.07 -2.46
CA LEU A 311 10.86 5.59 -1.73
C LEU A 311 9.73 6.15 -2.60
N SER A 312 9.90 6.08 -3.92
CA SER A 312 8.83 6.44 -4.87
C SER A 312 7.64 5.49 -4.72
N GLU A 313 6.46 6.08 -4.66
CA GLU A 313 5.19 5.34 -4.65
C GLU A 313 4.42 5.51 -5.97
N SER A 314 5.16 5.70 -7.10
CA SER A 314 4.55 5.65 -8.43
C SER A 314 3.71 4.40 -8.55
N GLN A 315 2.48 4.59 -9.03
CA GLN A 315 1.48 3.52 -9.09
C GLN A 315 1.73 2.56 -10.27
N GLU A 316 0.90 1.56 -10.39
CA GLU A 316 0.86 0.61 -11.51
C GLU A 316 2.18 -0.15 -11.73
N ARG A 317 2.83 -0.55 -10.62
CA ARG A 317 4.10 -1.29 -10.62
C ARG A 317 3.99 -2.57 -9.79
N MET A 318 4.70 -3.61 -10.25
CA MET A 318 4.78 -4.90 -9.57
C MET A 318 6.24 -5.35 -9.45
N LEU A 319 6.54 -6.12 -8.41
CA LEU A 319 7.80 -6.83 -8.25
C LEU A 319 7.51 -8.34 -8.21
N MET A 320 8.28 -9.12 -8.96
CA MET A 320 8.12 -10.57 -9.02
C MET A 320 9.44 -11.29 -8.88
N VAL A 321 9.39 -12.51 -8.34
CA VAL A 321 10.44 -13.51 -8.52
C VAL A 321 9.95 -14.49 -9.57
N LEU A 322 10.70 -14.66 -10.66
CA LEU A 322 10.34 -15.50 -11.78
C LEU A 322 11.20 -16.74 -11.90
N ARG A 323 10.68 -17.76 -12.59
CA ARG A 323 11.44 -18.89 -13.07
C ARG A 323 12.38 -18.42 -14.19
N PRO A 324 13.72 -18.66 -14.09
CA PRO A 324 14.69 -18.14 -15.07
C PRO A 324 14.39 -18.59 -16.51
N GLU A 325 13.90 -19.81 -16.70
CA GLU A 325 13.55 -20.35 -18.02
C GLU A 325 12.33 -19.67 -18.66
N LYS A 326 11.60 -18.86 -17.89
CA LYS A 326 10.40 -18.14 -18.32
C LYS A 326 10.60 -16.63 -18.57
N GLU A 327 11.81 -16.11 -18.38
CA GLU A 327 12.11 -14.66 -18.53
C GLU A 327 11.68 -14.10 -19.88
N LYS A 328 11.99 -14.78 -20.98
CA LYS A 328 11.64 -14.34 -22.35
C LYS A 328 10.13 -14.34 -22.59
N GLU A 329 9.42 -15.31 -22.04
CA GLU A 329 7.97 -15.39 -22.14
C GLU A 329 7.35 -14.25 -21.35
N ALA A 330 7.84 -13.96 -20.15
CA ALA A 330 7.40 -12.85 -19.32
C ALA A 330 7.64 -11.49 -20.01
N GLU A 331 8.82 -11.25 -20.57
CA GLU A 331 9.14 -10.05 -21.33
C GLU A 331 8.20 -9.87 -22.53
N ALA A 332 7.91 -10.96 -23.26
CA ALA A 332 7.01 -10.92 -24.41
C ALA A 332 5.57 -10.58 -24.00
N ILE A 333 5.08 -11.11 -22.87
CA ILE A 333 3.76 -10.79 -22.33
C ILE A 333 3.66 -9.29 -21.98
N PHE A 334 4.62 -8.76 -21.21
CA PHE A 334 4.61 -7.36 -20.81
C PHE A 334 4.78 -6.40 -21.99
N THR A 335 5.64 -6.73 -22.93
CA THR A 335 5.79 -5.97 -24.20
C THR A 335 4.48 -5.94 -25.02
N LYS A 336 3.76 -7.07 -25.08
CA LYS A 336 2.44 -7.15 -25.74
C LYS A 336 1.44 -6.18 -25.14
N TRP A 337 1.47 -5.98 -23.83
CA TRP A 337 0.57 -5.07 -23.10
C TRP A 337 1.10 -3.63 -23.01
N GLY A 338 2.27 -3.35 -23.61
CA GLY A 338 2.88 -2.01 -23.63
C GLY A 338 3.48 -1.56 -22.30
N LEU A 339 3.87 -2.52 -21.46
CA LEU A 339 4.41 -2.31 -20.12
C LEU A 339 5.93 -2.53 -20.08
N ASP A 340 6.61 -1.85 -19.17
CA ASP A 340 8.03 -2.08 -18.92
C ASP A 340 8.26 -3.44 -18.24
N PHE A 341 9.38 -4.07 -18.58
CA PHE A 341 9.91 -5.29 -17.99
C PHE A 341 11.40 -5.12 -17.76
N ALA A 342 11.89 -5.33 -16.55
CA ALA A 342 13.31 -5.25 -16.26
C ALA A 342 13.72 -6.22 -15.15
N ILE A 343 14.80 -7.00 -15.37
CA ILE A 343 15.44 -7.78 -14.31
C ILE A 343 16.29 -6.81 -13.50
N VAL A 344 15.81 -6.43 -12.32
CA VAL A 344 16.43 -5.40 -11.47
C VAL A 344 17.26 -5.98 -10.33
N GLY A 345 17.25 -7.30 -10.15
CA GLY A 345 17.97 -7.91 -9.05
C GLY A 345 17.88 -9.43 -9.02
N LYS A 346 18.22 -9.97 -7.88
CA LYS A 346 18.17 -11.42 -7.61
C LYS A 346 17.93 -11.71 -6.12
N THR A 347 17.42 -12.89 -5.86
CA THR A 347 17.36 -13.47 -4.50
C THR A 347 18.73 -13.96 -4.05
N THR A 348 19.03 -13.86 -2.75
CA THR A 348 20.30 -14.31 -2.16
C THR A 348 20.04 -15.15 -0.89
N ASP A 349 21.08 -15.81 -0.36
CA ASP A 349 20.99 -16.67 0.84
C ASP A 349 21.58 -16.03 2.10
N ASP A 350 21.91 -14.73 2.04
CA ASP A 350 22.63 -14.03 3.11
C ASP A 350 21.72 -13.21 4.04
N LEU A 351 20.42 -13.24 3.82
CA LEU A 351 19.41 -12.48 4.60
C LEU A 351 19.68 -10.97 4.63
N ARG A 352 20.27 -10.44 3.55
CA ARG A 352 20.56 -9.01 3.42
C ARG A 352 19.67 -8.38 2.36
N PHE A 353 19.24 -7.17 2.62
CA PHE A 353 18.67 -6.27 1.64
C PHE A 353 19.78 -5.35 1.13
N ARG A 354 20.27 -5.62 -0.07
CA ARG A 354 21.33 -4.83 -0.70
C ARG A 354 20.78 -4.04 -1.87
N VAL A 355 21.20 -2.79 -1.95
CA VAL A 355 20.82 -1.89 -3.02
C VAL A 355 22.08 -1.30 -3.63
N LEU A 356 22.25 -1.50 -4.93
CA LEU A 356 23.33 -0.96 -5.73
C LEU A 356 22.83 0.21 -6.57
N HIS A 357 23.61 1.27 -6.68
CA HIS A 357 23.36 2.40 -7.56
C HIS A 357 24.68 3.00 -8.03
N GLN A 358 24.83 3.19 -9.35
CA GLN A 358 26.04 3.71 -9.99
C GLN A 358 27.32 2.93 -9.57
N GLY A 359 27.17 1.60 -9.49
CA GLY A 359 28.26 0.71 -9.10
C GLY A 359 28.66 0.76 -7.62
N GLN A 360 27.88 1.44 -6.78
CA GLN A 360 28.12 1.54 -5.33
C GLN A 360 26.98 0.86 -4.55
N GLU A 361 27.33 0.21 -3.45
CA GLU A 361 26.35 -0.28 -2.49
C GLU A 361 25.84 0.92 -1.65
N VAL A 362 24.58 1.30 -1.85
CA VAL A 362 23.95 2.45 -1.20
C VAL A 362 23.10 2.06 0.01
N ALA A 363 22.74 0.78 0.11
CA ALA A 363 22.12 0.20 1.30
C ALA A 363 22.52 -1.26 1.46
N ASN A 364 22.69 -1.68 2.74
CA ASN A 364 22.99 -3.06 3.12
C ASN A 364 22.42 -3.33 4.52
N LEU A 365 21.19 -3.84 4.59
CA LEU A 365 20.40 -3.95 5.78
C LEU A 365 20.02 -5.39 6.08
N PRO A 366 19.84 -5.79 7.35
CA PRO A 366 19.29 -7.08 7.71
C PRO A 366 17.80 -7.13 7.33
N ILE A 367 17.44 -7.95 6.34
CA ILE A 367 16.11 -7.90 5.70
C ILE A 367 14.97 -8.31 6.64
N LYS A 368 15.20 -9.30 7.50
CA LYS A 368 14.19 -9.78 8.46
C LYS A 368 13.91 -8.76 9.54
N GLU A 369 14.96 -8.20 10.11
CA GLU A 369 14.85 -7.20 11.16
C GLU A 369 14.20 -5.92 10.63
N LEU A 370 14.52 -5.56 9.39
CA LEU A 370 13.91 -4.42 8.72
C LEU A 370 12.38 -4.62 8.54
N GLY A 371 11.96 -5.81 8.11
CA GLY A 371 10.55 -6.13 7.88
C GLY A 371 9.77 -6.42 9.17
N ASP A 372 10.34 -7.20 10.08
CA ASP A 372 9.59 -7.82 11.17
C ASP A 372 9.83 -7.19 12.55
N GLN A 373 10.91 -6.41 12.74
CA GLN A 373 11.31 -5.89 14.05
C GLN A 373 11.05 -4.40 14.24
N ALA A 374 10.10 -3.83 13.50
CA ALA A 374 9.59 -2.51 13.83
C ALA A 374 9.08 -2.46 15.29
N PRO A 375 9.28 -1.36 16.02
CA PRO A 375 8.78 -1.23 17.38
C PRO A 375 7.29 -1.50 17.47
N GLU A 376 6.85 -2.18 18.52
CA GLU A 376 5.43 -2.33 18.84
C GLU A 376 5.12 -1.54 20.10
N TYR A 377 4.15 -0.64 20.03
CA TYR A 377 3.76 0.21 21.15
C TYR A 377 2.46 -0.24 21.79
N ASP A 378 2.46 -0.31 23.13
CA ASP A 378 1.23 -0.38 23.92
C ASP A 378 0.81 1.05 24.30
N ARG A 379 -0.01 1.65 23.43
CA ARG A 379 -0.48 3.03 23.65
C ARG A 379 -1.44 3.09 24.84
N PRO A 380 -1.30 4.11 25.71
CA PRO A 380 -2.24 4.28 26.83
C PRO A 380 -3.65 4.48 26.31
N TRP A 381 -4.60 3.85 26.96
CA TRP A 381 -6.02 3.98 26.67
C TRP A 381 -6.81 4.12 27.97
N ILE A 382 -7.99 4.71 27.88
CA ILE A 382 -8.90 4.88 29.01
C ILE A 382 -10.14 4.05 28.71
N GLU A 383 -10.51 3.17 29.64
CA GLU A 383 -11.75 2.40 29.51
C GLU A 383 -12.95 3.34 29.46
N PRO A 384 -13.75 3.29 28.37
CA PRO A 384 -14.92 4.16 28.28
C PRO A 384 -15.95 3.79 29.34
N LYS A 385 -16.50 4.81 29.99
CA LYS A 385 -17.62 4.60 30.91
C LYS A 385 -18.81 4.07 30.08
N LYS A 386 -19.28 2.87 30.42
CA LYS A 386 -20.46 2.32 29.76
C LYS A 386 -21.63 3.26 29.96
N PRO A 387 -22.32 3.71 28.90
CA PRO A 387 -23.53 4.48 29.05
C PRO A 387 -24.61 3.62 29.71
N GLU A 388 -25.48 4.25 30.49
CA GLU A 388 -26.68 3.56 31.00
C GLU A 388 -27.54 3.05 29.83
N PRO A 389 -28.06 1.82 29.91
CA PRO A 389 -28.92 1.30 28.87
C PRO A 389 -30.13 2.18 28.65
N LEU A 390 -30.36 2.61 27.42
CA LEU A 390 -31.60 3.34 27.09
C LEU A 390 -32.81 2.43 27.27
N ARG A 391 -33.84 2.96 27.94
CA ARG A 391 -35.16 2.34 28.07
C ARG A 391 -36.12 2.99 27.07
N ALA A 392 -37.17 2.30 26.70
CA ALA A 392 -38.19 2.85 25.79
C ALA A 392 -38.74 4.22 26.23
N GLY A 393 -38.82 4.47 27.55
CA GLY A 393 -39.27 5.76 28.10
C GLY A 393 -38.23 6.89 28.01
N ASP A 394 -36.96 6.57 27.75
CA ASP A 394 -35.90 7.57 27.64
C ASP A 394 -35.81 8.13 26.22
N VAL A 395 -36.51 7.51 25.25
CA VAL A 395 -36.55 7.93 23.86
C VAL A 395 -37.75 8.81 23.63
N PRO A 396 -37.56 10.05 23.16
CA PRO A 396 -38.72 10.92 22.84
C PRO A 396 -39.62 10.22 21.82
N GLN A 397 -40.90 10.18 22.12
CA GLN A 397 -41.90 9.69 21.16
C GLN A 397 -42.09 10.73 20.05
N ALA A 398 -41.91 10.31 18.80
CA ALA A 398 -42.18 11.12 17.63
C ALA A 398 -43.41 10.57 16.89
N ASP A 399 -44.15 11.45 16.24
CA ASP A 399 -45.18 11.02 15.29
C ASP A 399 -44.52 10.20 14.17
N VAL A 400 -45.14 9.07 13.80
CA VAL A 400 -44.58 8.15 12.82
C VAL A 400 -44.41 8.79 11.43
N ALA A 401 -45.38 9.64 11.04
CA ALA A 401 -45.33 10.32 9.74
C ALA A 401 -44.21 11.37 9.71
N ASP A 402 -44.03 12.13 10.78
CA ASP A 402 -42.95 13.11 10.92
C ASP A 402 -41.57 12.43 10.96
N ALA A 403 -41.46 11.29 11.65
CA ALA A 403 -40.22 10.51 11.69
C ALA A 403 -39.85 9.94 10.31
N LEU A 404 -40.85 9.41 9.59
CA LEU A 404 -40.64 8.90 8.22
C LEU A 404 -40.26 10.00 7.25
N LEU A 405 -40.90 11.16 7.29
CA LEU A 405 -40.57 12.32 6.47
C LEU A 405 -39.15 12.80 6.74
N LYS A 406 -38.70 12.82 8.00
CA LYS A 406 -37.32 13.16 8.38
C LYS A 406 -36.28 12.15 7.91
N LEU A 407 -36.63 10.86 7.84
CA LEU A 407 -35.75 9.80 7.38
C LEU A 407 -35.62 9.76 5.85
N LEU A 408 -36.65 10.29 5.13
CA LEU A 408 -36.73 10.24 3.67
C LEU A 408 -36.30 11.57 3.00
N SER A 409 -36.10 12.63 3.77
CA SER A 409 -35.66 13.95 3.32
C SER A 409 -34.15 14.15 3.54
#